data_8f30eb2ed811f4637e6ce5182018173e
#
_entry.id   8f30eb2ed811f4637e6ce5182018173e
#
_cell.length_a   1.000
_cell.length_b   1.000
_cell.length_c   1.000
_cell.angle_alpha   90.00
_cell.angle_beta   90.00
_cell.angle_gamma   90.00
#
_symmetry.space_group_name_H-M   'P 1'
#
loop_
_entity.id
_entity.type
_entity.pdbx_description
1 polymer ?
#
loop_
_entity_poly.entity_id
_entity_poly.type
_entity_poly.pdbx_seq_one_letter_code
_entity_poly.pdbx_strand_id
1 'polypeptide(L)'
;MVWTVFLFILSISSVAAVELDSLNRDPEYVASIKMRSEKIVDGLNLSDRNVRSEVTRIIANRYFELNDIYTARDTAIDAAKSKLTGEAKEAAIQAARDKADAALYRSHFAFPAALSLFL
;
A
#
# COMPACT_ATOMS: atom_id res chain seq x y z
N MET A 1 33.26 40.69 1.63
CA MET A 1 32.11 40.51 0.74
C MET A 1 31.61 39.10 0.86
N VAL A 2 30.52 38.95 1.54
CA VAL A 2 29.92 37.61 1.77
C VAL A 2 29.05 37.31 0.56
N TRP A 3 29.48 36.39 -0.24
CA TRP A 3 28.65 35.80 -1.24
C TRP A 3 27.74 34.78 -0.57
N THR A 4 26.58 35.21 -0.18
CA THR A 4 25.49 34.28 0.05
C THR A 4 25.05 33.78 -1.31
N VAL A 5 25.62 32.67 -1.72
CA VAL A 5 24.99 31.87 -2.74
C VAL A 5 23.71 31.38 -2.11
N PHE A 6 22.63 32.08 -2.38
CA PHE A 6 21.32 31.48 -2.25
C PHE A 6 21.27 30.38 -3.29
N LEU A 7 21.65 29.21 -2.88
CA LEU A 7 21.11 28.03 -3.50
C LEU A 7 19.60 28.10 -3.29
N PHE A 8 18.92 28.66 -4.24
CA PHE A 8 17.56 28.31 -4.44
C PHE A 8 17.58 26.83 -4.77
N ILE A 9 17.48 26.02 -3.73
CA ILE A 9 16.89 24.74 -3.89
C ILE A 9 15.47 25.07 -4.31
N LEU A 10 15.26 25.13 -5.60
CA LEU A 10 13.94 24.86 -6.12
C LEU A 10 13.61 23.51 -5.55
N SER A 11 12.92 23.50 -4.44
CA SER A 11 12.08 22.38 -4.11
C SER A 11 11.04 22.38 -5.19
N ILE A 12 11.44 21.82 -6.33
CA ILE A 12 10.47 21.26 -7.21
C ILE A 12 9.82 20.24 -6.31
N SER A 13 8.63 20.56 -5.85
CA SER A 13 7.73 19.56 -5.31
C SER A 13 7.34 18.68 -6.47
N SER A 14 8.32 17.98 -7.02
CA SER A 14 8.05 16.82 -7.81
C SER A 14 7.35 15.88 -6.86
N VAL A 15 6.07 15.60 -7.14
CA VAL A 15 5.40 14.46 -6.54
C VAL A 15 6.40 13.31 -6.67
N ALA A 16 6.97 12.87 -5.54
CA ALA A 16 7.96 11.80 -5.56
C ALA A 16 7.33 10.62 -6.28
N ALA A 17 8.07 10.06 -7.25
CA ALA A 17 7.62 8.89 -7.97
C ALA A 17 7.23 7.80 -6.97
N VAL A 18 6.06 7.19 -7.16
CA VAL A 18 5.60 6.10 -6.33
C VAL A 18 6.47 4.88 -6.59
N GLU A 19 7.09 4.34 -5.55
CA GLU A 19 7.87 3.12 -5.64
C GLU A 19 6.95 1.91 -5.46
N LEU A 20 7.22 0.86 -6.24
CA LEU A 20 6.54 -0.41 -6.08
C LEU A 20 7.05 -1.08 -4.79
N ASP A 21 6.14 -1.40 -3.87
CA ASP A 21 6.45 -2.06 -2.61
C ASP A 21 6.70 -3.55 -2.81
N SER A 22 7.79 -3.88 -3.51
CA SER A 22 8.13 -5.25 -3.90
C SER A 22 9.19 -5.91 -3.01
N LEU A 23 9.79 -5.17 -2.08
CA LEU A 23 10.90 -5.66 -1.28
C LEU A 23 10.45 -6.80 -0.34
N ASN A 24 11.25 -7.87 -0.31
CA ASN A 24 10.99 -9.06 0.50
C ASN A 24 9.69 -9.81 0.15
N ARG A 25 9.20 -9.64 -1.06
CA ARG A 25 8.03 -10.37 -1.58
C ARG A 25 8.47 -11.39 -2.61
N ASP A 26 7.69 -12.45 -2.77
CA ASP A 26 7.90 -13.42 -3.86
C ASP A 26 7.82 -12.72 -5.22
N PRO A 27 8.85 -12.85 -6.08
CA PRO A 27 8.86 -12.21 -7.38
C PRO A 27 7.70 -12.60 -8.30
N GLU A 28 7.25 -13.84 -8.25
CA GLU A 28 6.11 -14.30 -9.06
C GLU A 28 4.80 -13.65 -8.59
N TYR A 29 4.63 -13.51 -7.28
CA TYR A 29 3.50 -12.80 -6.70
C TYR A 29 3.51 -11.34 -7.11
N VAL A 30 4.65 -10.66 -7.01
CA VAL A 30 4.81 -9.26 -7.43
C VAL A 30 4.44 -9.09 -8.90
N ALA A 31 4.94 -9.95 -9.77
CA ALA A 31 4.64 -9.91 -11.20
C ALA A 31 3.15 -10.10 -11.49
N SER A 32 2.50 -11.02 -10.77
CA SER A 32 1.06 -11.27 -10.89
C SER A 32 0.24 -10.05 -10.51
N ILE A 33 0.55 -9.42 -9.40
CA ILE A 33 -0.16 -8.23 -8.91
C ILE A 33 0.08 -7.05 -9.85
N LYS A 34 1.30 -6.86 -10.31
CA LYS A 34 1.63 -5.81 -11.27
C LYS A 34 0.83 -5.97 -12.56
N MET A 35 0.77 -7.18 -13.10
CA MET A 35 0.02 -7.47 -14.32
C MET A 35 -1.48 -7.19 -14.15
N ARG A 36 -2.07 -7.59 -13.04
CA ARG A 36 -3.47 -7.28 -12.72
C ARG A 36 -3.72 -5.78 -12.63
N SER A 37 -2.80 -5.06 -12.01
CA SER A 37 -2.88 -3.60 -11.87
C SER A 37 -2.78 -2.91 -13.24
N GLU A 38 -1.89 -3.37 -14.09
CA GLU A 38 -1.75 -2.87 -15.46
C GLU A 38 -3.04 -3.05 -16.27
N LYS A 39 -3.72 -4.19 -16.13
CA LYS A 39 -5.01 -4.43 -16.80
C LYS A 39 -6.09 -3.45 -16.33
N ILE A 40 -6.12 -3.12 -15.04
CA ILE A 40 -7.06 -2.13 -14.51
C ILE A 40 -6.75 -0.76 -15.13
N VAL A 41 -5.49 -0.37 -15.16
CA VAL A 41 -5.04 0.91 -15.71
C VAL A 41 -5.34 1.01 -17.22
N ASP A 42 -5.17 -0.08 -17.95
CA ASP A 42 -5.53 -0.13 -19.38
C ASP A 42 -6.99 0.24 -19.61
N GLY A 43 -7.88 -0.18 -18.72
CA GLY A 43 -9.31 0.17 -18.77
C GLY A 43 -9.63 1.63 -18.48
N LEU A 44 -8.69 2.38 -17.90
CA LEU A 44 -8.88 3.80 -17.58
C LEU A 44 -8.58 4.73 -18.77
N ASN A 45 -7.98 4.21 -19.84
CA ASN A 45 -7.65 4.97 -21.05
C ASN A 45 -6.79 6.23 -20.80
N LEU A 46 -5.83 6.13 -19.88
CA LEU A 46 -4.92 7.22 -19.57
C LEU A 46 -3.89 7.37 -20.71
N SER A 47 -3.74 8.60 -21.22
CA SER A 47 -2.84 8.88 -22.34
C SER A 47 -1.39 9.09 -21.93
N ASP A 48 -1.16 9.60 -20.72
CA ASP A 48 0.18 9.88 -20.22
C ASP A 48 0.83 8.60 -19.69
N ARG A 49 1.97 8.26 -20.27
CA ARG A 49 2.70 7.03 -19.92
C ARG A 49 3.23 7.04 -18.49
N ASN A 50 3.68 8.19 -17.99
CA ASN A 50 4.17 8.34 -16.63
C ASN A 50 3.03 8.21 -15.62
N VAL A 51 1.90 8.83 -15.90
CA VAL A 51 0.69 8.71 -15.07
C VAL A 51 0.22 7.25 -15.02
N ARG A 52 0.20 6.56 -16.16
CA ARG A 52 -0.13 5.11 -16.20
C ARG A 52 0.76 4.29 -15.27
N SER A 53 2.08 4.53 -15.33
CA SER A 53 3.04 3.85 -14.47
C SER A 53 2.80 4.13 -12.98
N GLU A 54 2.58 5.38 -12.62
CA GLU A 54 2.35 5.77 -11.24
C GLU A 54 1.05 5.17 -10.69
N VAL A 55 -0.02 5.25 -11.46
CA VAL A 55 -1.32 4.69 -11.07
C VAL A 55 -1.23 3.16 -10.94
N THR A 56 -0.50 2.50 -11.82
CA THR A 56 -0.26 1.05 -11.73
C THR A 56 0.42 0.68 -10.41
N ARG A 57 1.44 1.43 -10.00
CA ARG A 57 2.15 1.18 -8.74
C ARG A 57 1.26 1.45 -7.52
N ILE A 58 0.46 2.49 -7.55
CA ILE A 58 -0.49 2.80 -6.47
C ILE A 58 -1.48 1.63 -6.30
N ILE A 59 -2.03 1.12 -7.38
CA ILE A 59 -2.97 -0.01 -7.34
C ILE A 59 -2.28 -1.28 -6.86
N ALA A 60 -1.10 -1.58 -7.38
CA ALA A 60 -0.32 -2.76 -6.96
C ALA A 60 0.04 -2.69 -5.48
N ASN A 61 0.51 -1.55 -5.00
CA ASN A 61 0.84 -1.34 -3.61
C ASN A 61 -0.39 -1.51 -2.71
N ARG A 62 -1.56 -1.09 -3.17
CA ARG A 62 -2.82 -1.32 -2.44
C ARG A 62 -3.12 -2.82 -2.29
N TYR A 63 -2.94 -3.61 -3.33
CA TYR A 63 -3.10 -5.06 -3.25
C TYR A 63 -2.12 -5.68 -2.25
N PHE A 64 -0.86 -5.27 -2.27
CA PHE A 64 0.14 -5.74 -1.31
C PHE A 64 -0.26 -5.38 0.12
N GLU A 65 -0.67 -4.15 0.35
CA GLU A 65 -1.10 -3.67 1.67
C GLU A 65 -2.30 -4.47 2.20
N LEU A 66 -3.33 -4.67 1.38
CA LEU A 66 -4.50 -5.45 1.77
C LEU A 66 -4.13 -6.89 2.11
N ASN A 67 -3.28 -7.52 1.29
CA ASN A 67 -2.81 -8.86 1.55
C ASN A 67 -2.00 -8.95 2.85
N ASP A 68 -1.15 -7.97 3.12
CA ASP A 68 -0.36 -7.91 4.36
C ASP A 68 -1.28 -7.78 5.58
N ILE A 69 -2.32 -6.95 5.51
CA ILE A 69 -3.29 -6.76 6.59
C ILE A 69 -4.04 -8.07 6.87
N TYR A 70 -4.53 -8.74 5.84
CA TYR A 70 -5.25 -10.01 6.01
C TYR A 70 -4.34 -11.12 6.52
N THR A 71 -3.12 -11.21 6.01
CA THR A 71 -2.14 -12.20 6.45
C THR A 71 -1.76 -12.00 7.93
N ALA A 72 -1.51 -10.78 8.33
CA ALA A 72 -1.21 -10.44 9.73
C ALA A 72 -2.37 -10.79 10.66
N ARG A 73 -3.60 -10.47 10.25
CA ARG A 73 -4.81 -10.84 11.00
C ARG A 73 -4.92 -12.36 11.17
N ASP A 74 -4.81 -13.10 10.07
CA ASP A 74 -5.00 -14.54 10.07
C ASP A 74 -3.91 -15.25 10.86
N THR A 75 -2.66 -14.79 10.76
CA THR A 75 -1.54 -15.30 11.54
C THR A 75 -1.77 -15.07 13.05
N ALA A 76 -2.24 -13.89 13.43
CA ALA A 76 -2.53 -13.56 14.83
C ALA A 76 -3.69 -14.41 15.37
N ILE A 77 -4.75 -14.62 14.56
CA ILE A 77 -5.88 -15.48 14.94
C ILE A 77 -5.43 -16.93 15.11
N ASP A 78 -4.64 -17.46 14.19
CA ASP A 78 -4.12 -18.83 14.27
C ASP A 78 -3.22 -19.03 15.50
N ALA A 79 -2.37 -18.05 15.82
CA ALA A 79 -1.56 -18.06 17.02
C ALA A 79 -2.42 -18.06 18.29
N ALA A 80 -3.47 -17.26 18.34
CA ALA A 80 -4.40 -17.21 19.47
C ALA A 80 -5.10 -18.57 19.67
N LYS A 81 -5.57 -19.17 18.57
CA LYS A 81 -6.24 -20.48 18.62
C LYS A 81 -5.32 -21.61 19.10
N SER A 82 -4.03 -21.54 18.76
CA SER A 82 -3.08 -22.58 19.13
C SER A 82 -2.48 -22.41 20.52
N LYS A 83 -2.43 -21.19 21.06
CA LYS A 83 -1.73 -20.87 22.31
C LYS A 83 -2.64 -20.48 23.47
N LEU A 84 -3.87 -20.10 23.20
CA LEU A 84 -4.81 -19.56 24.18
C LEU A 84 -6.11 -20.36 24.19
N THR A 85 -6.84 -20.25 25.31
CA THR A 85 -8.16 -20.87 25.50
C THR A 85 -9.11 -19.87 26.16
N GLY A 86 -10.41 -20.16 26.06
CA GLY A 86 -11.46 -19.40 26.75
C GLY A 86 -11.49 -17.92 26.39
N GLU A 87 -11.72 -17.08 27.37
CA GLU A 87 -11.85 -15.64 27.18
C GLU A 87 -10.58 -14.97 26.64
N ALA A 88 -9.40 -15.46 27.05
CA ALA A 88 -8.13 -14.94 26.55
C ALA A 88 -7.98 -15.16 25.03
N LYS A 89 -8.40 -16.34 24.55
CA LYS A 89 -8.44 -16.63 23.12
C LYS A 89 -9.37 -15.70 22.37
N GLU A 90 -10.60 -15.56 22.85
CA GLU A 90 -11.60 -14.71 22.22
C GLU A 90 -11.18 -13.24 22.19
N ALA A 91 -10.58 -12.74 23.27
CA ALA A 91 -10.06 -11.38 23.35
C ALA A 91 -8.92 -11.15 22.34
N ALA A 92 -8.01 -12.11 22.20
CA ALA A 92 -6.89 -12.03 21.28
C ALA A 92 -7.38 -12.05 19.80
N ILE A 93 -8.35 -12.90 19.49
CA ILE A 93 -8.98 -12.94 18.15
C ILE A 93 -9.66 -11.60 17.83
N GLN A 94 -10.42 -11.06 18.77
CA GLN A 94 -11.10 -9.78 18.57
C GLN A 94 -10.08 -8.65 18.38
N ALA A 95 -9.01 -8.62 19.17
CA ALA A 95 -7.94 -7.64 19.03
C ALA A 95 -7.27 -7.71 17.65
N ALA A 96 -7.06 -8.92 17.12
CA ALA A 96 -6.50 -9.11 15.78
C ALA A 96 -7.44 -8.56 14.69
N ARG A 97 -8.73 -8.80 14.84
CA ARG A 97 -9.75 -8.26 13.92
C ARG A 97 -9.84 -6.75 13.99
N ASP A 98 -9.87 -6.18 15.18
CA ASP A 98 -9.93 -4.73 15.38
C ASP A 98 -8.70 -4.02 14.79
N LYS A 99 -7.53 -4.60 14.95
CA LYS A 99 -6.30 -4.08 14.36
C LYS A 99 -6.35 -4.08 12.83
N ALA A 100 -6.84 -5.17 12.24
CA ALA A 100 -7.02 -5.29 10.79
C ALA A 100 -8.06 -4.27 10.30
N ASP A 101 -9.19 -4.15 10.96
CA ASP A 101 -10.24 -3.20 10.60
C ASP A 101 -9.74 -1.76 10.63
N ALA A 102 -8.96 -1.39 11.65
CA ALA A 102 -8.34 -0.06 11.73
C ALA A 102 -7.37 0.20 10.57
N ALA A 103 -6.56 -0.79 10.20
CA ALA A 103 -5.64 -0.68 9.08
C ALA A 103 -6.38 -0.58 7.74
N LEU A 104 -7.43 -1.37 7.54
CA LEU A 104 -8.29 -1.31 6.35
C LEU A 104 -8.99 0.04 6.24
N TYR A 105 -9.45 0.60 7.35
CA TYR A 105 -10.08 1.92 7.37
C TYR A 105 -9.10 3.00 6.92
N ARG A 106 -7.87 3.02 7.46
CA ARG A 106 -6.83 3.97 7.03
C ARG A 106 -6.51 3.82 5.55
N SER A 107 -6.35 2.60 5.08
CA SER A 107 -6.06 2.29 3.68
C SER A 107 -7.19 2.74 2.75
N HIS A 108 -8.43 2.60 3.17
CA HIS A 108 -9.60 3.04 2.43
C HIS A 108 -9.59 4.54 2.11
N PHE A 109 -9.08 5.38 3.03
CA PHE A 109 -8.93 6.81 2.80
C PHE A 109 -7.64 7.19 2.08
N ALA A 110 -6.54 6.49 2.38
CA ALA A 110 -5.24 6.79 1.79
C ALA A 110 -5.20 6.47 0.29
N PHE A 111 -5.89 5.44 -0.16
CA PHE A 111 -5.87 5.00 -1.55
C PHE A 111 -6.47 6.03 -2.53
N PRO A 112 -7.70 6.54 -2.33
CA PRO A 112 -8.23 7.58 -3.21
C PRO A 112 -7.41 8.87 -3.15
N ALA A 113 -6.87 9.22 -1.98
CA ALA A 113 -6.01 10.40 -1.85
C ALA A 113 -4.74 10.26 -2.69
N ALA A 114 -4.10 9.09 -2.70
CA ALA A 114 -2.93 8.82 -3.54
C ALA A 114 -3.27 8.90 -5.03
N LEU A 115 -4.39 8.32 -5.45
CA LEU A 115 -4.85 8.38 -6.83
C LEU A 115 -5.15 9.80 -7.29
N SER A 116 -5.69 10.65 -6.42
CA SER A 116 -6.05 12.02 -6.76
C SER A 116 -4.87 12.89 -7.15
N LEU A 117 -3.64 12.47 -6.84
CA LEU A 117 -2.42 13.18 -7.27
C LEU A 117 -2.15 12.99 -8.78
N PHE A 118 -2.74 11.99 -9.41
CA PHE A 118 -2.46 11.60 -10.80
C PHE A 118 -3.70 11.57 -11.71
N LEU A 119 -4.87 11.58 -11.13
CA LEU A 119 -6.13 11.46 -11.90
C LEU A 119 -6.97 12.74 -11.92
#